data_603e54b621551b763b042dee8f101a89
#
_entry.id   603e54b621551b763b042dee8f101a89
#
_cell.length_a   1.000
_cell.length_b   1.000
_cell.length_c   1.000
_cell.angle_alpha   90.00
_cell.angle_beta   90.00
_cell.angle_gamma   90.00
#
_symmetry.space_group_name_H-M   'P 1'
#
loop_
_entity.id
_entity.type
_entity.pdbx_description
1 polymer ?
#
loop_
_entity_poly.entity_id
_entity_poly.type
_entity_poly.pdbx_seq_one_letter_code
_entity_poly.pdbx_strand_id
1 'polypeptide(L)'
;MDVEKIMHSLEQKHPGEAEYLQAVREVLISVKDVYNQHPEFERAKLIERMVEPERILTFRVPWTDDKGEVHVNLGYRVQFNSAIGPYKGGLRFHPSVNLSILKFLGFEQTFKNALTTLPMGGGKGGSDFSIRGRSDAEVMRFCQAFMTELVKVIGPDMDVPAGDIGVGGREIGYLFGMYKKLTHEWNGVLTGKGLEWGGSRIRPEATGFGALYFVNQMLQTRDIDIKGKTVAISGFGNVAWGAATKATELGAKVVTISGPDGYIYDPDGICGEKIDYMLELRASGNDICEPYADEFPGAKFIPNKKPWEVKVDIALPCATQNELNGDDADMLLANKPLCVAEVSNMGCTAEAAEKFVAAKMLFAPGKAVNAGGVATSGLEMTQNSMRLSWSEKEVDEKLHYIMHSIHEACVKYVKQPDGYIDYVKGANIAGFMKVANAMMAQGIV
;
A
#
# COMPACT_ATOMS: atom_id res chain seq x y z
N MET A 1 21.70 14.74 13.83
CA MET A 1 20.80 15.26 12.77
C MET A 1 19.94 16.39 13.30
N ASP A 2 19.97 17.54 12.64
CA ASP A 2 19.11 18.70 12.92
C ASP A 2 17.95 18.70 11.92
N VAL A 3 16.80 18.18 12.35
CA VAL A 3 15.62 18.01 11.48
C VAL A 3 15.09 19.36 11.00
N GLU A 4 15.05 20.39 11.87
CA GLU A 4 14.48 21.69 11.52
C GLU A 4 15.34 22.40 10.45
N LYS A 5 16.65 22.29 10.57
CA LYS A 5 17.57 22.85 9.57
C LYS A 5 17.41 22.16 8.19
N ILE A 6 17.26 20.84 8.19
CA ILE A 6 17.05 20.06 6.95
C ILE A 6 15.70 20.45 6.33
N MET A 7 14.64 20.48 7.13
CA MET A 7 13.30 20.84 6.65
C MET A 7 13.26 22.26 6.09
N HIS A 8 13.86 23.24 6.78
CA HIS A 8 13.93 24.60 6.28
C HIS A 8 14.59 24.68 4.90
N SER A 9 15.69 23.92 4.70
CA SER A 9 16.36 23.85 3.39
C SER A 9 15.48 23.22 2.32
N LEU A 10 14.72 22.18 2.66
CA LEU A 10 13.81 21.52 1.72
C LEU A 10 12.60 22.38 1.37
N GLU A 11 12.03 23.10 2.33
CA GLU A 11 10.92 24.05 2.10
C GLU A 11 11.31 25.16 1.12
N GLN A 12 12.56 25.64 1.19
CA GLN A 12 13.08 26.61 0.23
C GLN A 12 13.25 26.05 -1.19
N LYS A 13 13.63 24.77 -1.31
CA LYS A 13 13.80 24.10 -2.61
C LYS A 13 12.48 23.65 -3.24
N HIS A 14 11.51 23.29 -2.41
CA HIS A 14 10.25 22.67 -2.81
C HIS A 14 9.03 23.46 -2.29
N PRO A 15 8.89 24.74 -2.65
CA PRO A 15 7.82 25.58 -2.17
C PRO A 15 6.45 25.05 -2.64
N GLY A 16 5.51 24.94 -1.72
CA GLY A 16 4.14 24.48 -2.01
C GLY A 16 3.94 22.95 -2.09
N GLU A 17 4.98 22.16 -1.84
CA GLU A 17 4.88 20.68 -1.84
C GLU A 17 4.59 20.15 -0.43
N ALA A 18 3.44 20.53 0.14
CA ALA A 18 3.10 20.29 1.55
C ALA A 18 3.07 18.80 1.92
N GLU A 19 2.47 17.94 1.09
CA GLU A 19 2.34 16.50 1.36
C GLU A 19 3.72 15.82 1.37
N TYR A 20 4.59 16.19 0.45
CA TYR A 20 5.94 15.67 0.39
C TYR A 20 6.78 16.10 1.60
N LEU A 21 6.75 17.39 1.93
CA LEU A 21 7.51 17.94 3.07
C LEU A 21 7.05 17.34 4.40
N GLN A 22 5.73 17.12 4.58
CA GLN A 22 5.20 16.46 5.76
C GLN A 22 5.74 15.04 5.90
N ALA A 23 5.69 14.24 4.84
CA ALA A 23 6.17 12.85 4.86
C ALA A 23 7.66 12.76 5.19
N VAL A 24 8.47 13.65 4.62
CA VAL A 24 9.90 13.72 4.94
C VAL A 24 10.12 14.03 6.42
N ARG A 25 9.43 15.05 6.96
CA ARG A 25 9.52 15.43 8.38
C ARG A 25 9.20 14.26 9.31
N GLU A 26 8.11 13.54 9.06
CA GLU A 26 7.69 12.40 9.88
C GLU A 26 8.73 11.28 9.91
N VAL A 27 9.31 10.95 8.76
CA VAL A 27 10.37 9.93 8.70
C VAL A 27 11.64 10.41 9.40
N LEU A 28 12.08 11.66 9.18
CA LEU A 28 13.29 12.21 9.80
C LEU A 28 13.18 12.22 11.34
N ILE A 29 12.02 12.58 11.89
CA ILE A 29 11.77 12.51 13.33
C ILE A 29 11.90 11.07 13.84
N SER A 30 11.28 10.12 13.14
CA SER A 30 11.29 8.70 13.54
C SER A 30 12.70 8.09 13.55
N VAL A 31 13.58 8.50 12.62
CA VAL A 31 14.90 7.87 12.44
C VAL A 31 16.05 8.66 13.09
N LYS A 32 15.77 9.83 13.68
CA LYS A 32 16.78 10.75 14.24
C LYS A 32 17.76 10.05 15.18
N ASP A 33 17.24 9.25 16.11
CA ASP A 33 18.06 8.63 17.15
C ASP A 33 19.02 7.59 16.56
N VAL A 34 18.54 6.75 15.64
CA VAL A 34 19.37 5.75 14.99
C VAL A 34 20.37 6.39 14.04
N TYR A 35 19.99 7.43 13.31
CA TYR A 35 20.88 8.19 12.44
C TYR A 35 22.06 8.77 13.22
N ASN A 36 21.82 9.35 14.41
CA ASN A 36 22.87 9.96 15.25
C ASN A 36 23.89 8.95 15.78
N GLN A 37 23.58 7.66 15.77
CA GLN A 37 24.53 6.58 16.11
C GLN A 37 25.52 6.27 14.97
N HIS A 38 25.32 6.86 13.77
CA HIS A 38 26.07 6.61 12.54
C HIS A 38 26.69 7.91 11.98
N PRO A 39 27.83 8.39 12.55
CA PRO A 39 28.46 9.63 12.09
C PRO A 39 28.94 9.58 10.62
N GLU A 40 29.11 8.38 10.05
CA GLU A 40 29.40 8.16 8.64
C GLU A 40 28.26 8.61 7.72
N PHE A 41 27.00 8.55 8.16
CA PHE A 41 25.85 9.02 7.39
C PHE A 41 25.88 10.52 7.16
N GLU A 42 26.26 11.30 8.17
CA GLU A 42 26.40 12.76 8.05
C GLU A 42 27.53 13.14 7.07
N ARG A 43 28.67 12.43 7.16
CA ARG A 43 29.79 12.67 6.23
C ARG A 43 29.44 12.38 4.78
N ALA A 44 28.61 11.39 4.54
CA ALA A 44 28.15 11.01 3.20
C ALA A 44 26.95 11.83 2.70
N LYS A 45 26.48 12.81 3.46
CA LYS A 45 25.26 13.57 3.13
C LYS A 45 24.06 12.67 2.83
N LEU A 46 23.92 11.60 3.62
CA LEU A 46 22.96 10.54 3.35
C LEU A 46 21.53 11.06 3.29
N ILE A 47 21.10 11.88 4.25
CA ILE A 47 19.74 12.41 4.28
C ILE A 47 19.47 13.33 3.10
N GLU A 48 20.38 14.25 2.80
CA GLU A 48 20.22 15.18 1.68
C GLU A 48 20.08 14.45 0.32
N ARG A 49 20.71 13.28 0.19
CA ARG A 49 20.59 12.42 -0.99
C ARG A 49 19.32 11.58 -0.95
N MET A 50 18.91 11.10 0.23
CA MET A 50 17.78 10.20 0.39
C MET A 50 16.43 10.90 0.25
N VAL A 51 16.34 12.16 0.63
CA VAL A 51 15.10 12.94 0.56
C VAL A 51 14.86 13.58 -0.81
N GLU A 52 15.84 13.61 -1.69
CA GLU A 52 15.65 14.08 -3.06
C GLU A 52 15.42 12.87 -3.99
N PRO A 53 14.43 12.91 -4.88
CA PRO A 53 14.27 11.86 -5.88
C PRO A 53 15.45 11.86 -6.87
N GLU A 54 15.90 10.68 -7.28
CA GLU A 54 17.00 10.55 -8.24
C GLU A 54 16.64 11.16 -9.60
N ARG A 55 15.39 10.99 -10.05
CA ARG A 55 14.88 11.61 -11.29
C ARG A 55 13.38 11.85 -11.25
N ILE A 56 12.95 12.91 -11.92
CA ILE A 56 11.54 13.23 -12.14
C ILE A 56 11.33 13.48 -13.63
N LEU A 57 10.32 12.82 -14.19
CA LEU A 57 9.85 13.08 -15.55
C LEU A 57 8.47 13.72 -15.46
N THR A 58 8.30 14.78 -16.25
CA THR A 58 7.01 15.42 -16.49
C THR A 58 6.82 15.53 -18.00
N PHE A 59 5.68 15.10 -18.52
CA PHE A 59 5.42 15.08 -19.95
C PHE A 59 3.95 15.36 -20.26
N ARG A 60 3.69 15.86 -21.47
CA ARG A 60 2.34 16.06 -21.98
C ARG A 60 1.79 14.75 -22.49
N VAL A 61 0.49 14.54 -22.27
CA VAL A 61 -0.28 13.39 -22.78
C VAL A 61 -1.47 13.92 -23.58
N PRO A 62 -1.29 14.22 -24.87
CA PRO A 62 -2.41 14.57 -25.76
C PRO A 62 -3.14 13.29 -26.17
N TRP A 63 -4.46 13.33 -26.14
CA TRP A 63 -5.33 12.23 -26.55
C TRP A 63 -6.67 12.76 -27.06
N THR A 64 -7.44 11.91 -27.74
CA THR A 64 -8.71 12.29 -28.36
C THR A 64 -9.86 11.49 -27.75
N ASP A 65 -10.96 12.15 -27.41
CA ASP A 65 -12.15 11.52 -26.90
C ASP A 65 -13.00 10.86 -28.03
N ASP A 66 -14.14 10.27 -27.66
CA ASP A 66 -15.03 9.60 -28.64
C ASP A 66 -15.75 10.58 -29.58
N LYS A 67 -15.75 11.87 -29.26
CA LYS A 67 -16.30 12.95 -30.10
C LYS A 67 -15.26 13.55 -31.06
N GLY A 68 -14.00 13.14 -30.94
CA GLY A 68 -12.89 13.67 -31.71
C GLY A 68 -12.28 14.95 -31.11
N GLU A 69 -12.66 15.34 -29.90
CA GLU A 69 -12.07 16.49 -29.21
C GLU A 69 -10.71 16.12 -28.62
N VAL A 70 -9.75 17.05 -28.74
CA VAL A 70 -8.39 16.84 -28.23
C VAL A 70 -8.31 17.32 -26.79
N HIS A 71 -7.78 16.45 -25.93
CA HIS A 71 -7.49 16.72 -24.52
C HIS A 71 -5.98 16.66 -24.29
N VAL A 72 -5.50 17.40 -23.28
CA VAL A 72 -4.08 17.39 -22.87
C VAL A 72 -4.01 17.26 -21.37
N ASN A 73 -3.45 16.14 -20.92
CA ASN A 73 -3.13 15.90 -19.51
C ASN A 73 -1.63 15.96 -19.26
N LEU A 74 -1.23 16.06 -17.99
CA LEU A 74 0.15 15.93 -17.58
C LEU A 74 0.40 14.51 -17.05
N GLY A 75 1.49 13.92 -17.53
CA GLY A 75 2.01 12.66 -17.03
C GLY A 75 3.27 12.85 -16.22
N TYR A 76 3.46 12.00 -15.22
CA TYR A 76 4.60 12.05 -14.30
C TYR A 76 5.16 10.68 -14.03
N ARG A 77 6.49 10.60 -13.85
CA ARG A 77 7.17 9.49 -13.20
C ARG A 77 8.24 10.00 -12.26
N VAL A 78 8.11 9.71 -10.98
CA VAL A 78 9.10 9.99 -9.94
C VAL A 78 9.88 8.69 -9.71
N GLN A 79 11.13 8.68 -10.10
CA GLN A 79 12.12 7.63 -9.84
C GLN A 79 12.86 8.05 -8.58
N PHE A 80 12.38 7.57 -7.42
CA PHE A 80 12.77 8.18 -6.15
C PHE A 80 14.11 7.68 -5.64
N ASN A 81 14.27 6.36 -5.52
CA ASN A 81 15.49 5.76 -5.01
C ASN A 81 15.68 4.36 -5.55
N SER A 82 16.85 4.06 -6.10
CA SER A 82 17.20 2.76 -6.71
C SER A 82 18.22 1.94 -5.91
N ALA A 83 18.58 2.37 -4.72
CA ALA A 83 19.65 1.70 -3.93
C ALA A 83 19.35 0.22 -3.61
N ILE A 84 18.08 -0.16 -3.48
CA ILE A 84 17.68 -1.55 -3.19
C ILE A 84 17.42 -2.36 -4.46
N GLY A 85 17.06 -1.71 -5.57
CA GLY A 85 16.70 -2.37 -6.82
C GLY A 85 15.97 -1.43 -7.78
N PRO A 86 15.38 -1.96 -8.86
CA PRO A 86 14.61 -1.16 -9.81
C PRO A 86 13.56 -0.29 -9.13
N TYR A 87 13.33 0.92 -9.63
CA TYR A 87 12.24 1.75 -9.13
C TYR A 87 10.92 0.97 -9.23
N LYS A 88 10.15 0.95 -8.16
CA LYS A 88 8.89 0.19 -8.09
C LYS A 88 7.82 1.00 -7.41
N GLY A 89 6.67 1.11 -8.04
CA GLY A 89 5.49 1.77 -7.48
C GLY A 89 4.42 2.06 -8.52
N GLY A 90 3.19 2.29 -8.04
CA GLY A 90 2.00 2.41 -8.86
C GLY A 90 1.93 3.66 -9.73
N LEU A 91 1.07 3.60 -10.73
CA LEU A 91 0.58 4.73 -11.51
C LEU A 91 -0.81 5.10 -10.99
N ARG A 92 -1.06 6.38 -10.74
CA ARG A 92 -2.36 6.91 -10.30
C ARG A 92 -2.97 7.76 -11.39
N PHE A 93 -4.20 7.44 -11.82
CA PHE A 93 -4.97 8.29 -12.74
C PHE A 93 -6.13 8.91 -11.97
N HIS A 94 -5.94 10.15 -11.54
CA HIS A 94 -6.92 10.88 -10.74
C HIS A 94 -6.69 12.39 -10.88
N PRO A 95 -7.77 13.22 -10.93
CA PRO A 95 -7.65 14.69 -11.10
C PRO A 95 -6.79 15.39 -10.03
N SER A 96 -6.65 14.81 -8.84
CA SER A 96 -5.83 15.37 -7.76
C SER A 96 -4.34 15.13 -7.92
N VAL A 97 -3.90 14.36 -8.92
CA VAL A 97 -2.48 14.03 -9.10
C VAL A 97 -1.69 15.30 -9.43
N ASN A 98 -0.67 15.52 -8.62
CA ASN A 98 0.33 16.56 -8.80
C ASN A 98 1.71 16.04 -8.35
N LEU A 99 2.76 16.83 -8.56
CA LEU A 99 4.11 16.41 -8.26
C LEU A 99 4.38 16.20 -6.76
N SER A 100 3.82 17.04 -5.88
CA SER A 100 3.95 16.91 -4.42
C SER A 100 3.43 15.56 -3.94
N ILE A 101 2.21 15.18 -4.37
CA ILE A 101 1.61 13.88 -4.03
C ILE A 101 2.47 12.71 -4.54
N LEU A 102 2.98 12.79 -5.76
CA LEU A 102 3.79 11.70 -6.33
C LEU A 102 5.18 11.60 -5.69
N LYS A 103 5.80 12.71 -5.29
CA LYS A 103 7.04 12.70 -4.49
C LYS A 103 6.80 12.11 -3.11
N PHE A 104 5.74 12.52 -2.42
CA PHE A 104 5.31 11.93 -1.16
C PHE A 104 5.18 10.40 -1.28
N LEU A 105 4.36 9.95 -2.23
CA LEU A 105 4.10 8.53 -2.43
C LEU A 105 5.36 7.75 -2.86
N GLY A 106 6.24 8.34 -3.67
CA GLY A 106 7.50 7.72 -4.08
C GLY A 106 8.50 7.59 -2.93
N PHE A 107 8.58 8.59 -2.07
CA PHE A 107 9.38 8.58 -0.86
C PHE A 107 8.93 7.47 0.10
N GLU A 108 7.65 7.42 0.44
CA GLU A 108 7.06 6.38 1.28
C GLU A 108 7.23 4.98 0.68
N GLN A 109 7.07 4.86 -0.65
CA GLN A 109 7.23 3.60 -1.37
C GLN A 109 8.65 3.03 -1.26
N THR A 110 9.67 3.89 -1.19
CA THR A 110 11.06 3.48 -1.01
C THR A 110 11.23 2.65 0.27
N PHE A 111 10.72 3.13 1.39
CA PHE A 111 10.82 2.43 2.68
C PHE A 111 9.91 1.21 2.76
N LYS A 112 8.70 1.31 2.22
CA LYS A 112 7.77 0.18 2.14
C LYS A 112 8.38 -1.00 1.35
N ASN A 113 8.96 -0.73 0.18
CA ASN A 113 9.60 -1.75 -0.64
C ASN A 113 10.83 -2.33 0.05
N ALA A 114 11.61 -1.52 0.75
CA ALA A 114 12.77 -1.97 1.51
C ALA A 114 12.43 -3.01 2.57
N LEU A 115 11.24 -2.94 3.18
CA LEU A 115 10.79 -3.92 4.18
C LEU A 115 10.54 -5.30 3.58
N THR A 116 10.17 -5.41 2.30
CA THR A 116 9.73 -6.68 1.67
C THR A 116 10.84 -7.73 1.50
N THR A 117 12.08 -7.42 1.81
CA THR A 117 13.26 -8.25 1.52
C THR A 117 13.62 -8.38 0.03
N LEU A 118 12.70 -8.02 -0.87
CA LEU A 118 12.86 -8.11 -2.31
C LEU A 118 13.68 -6.92 -2.85
N PRO A 119 14.41 -7.11 -3.97
CA PRO A 119 15.23 -6.06 -4.57
C PRO A 119 14.37 -5.07 -5.37
N MET A 120 13.71 -4.16 -4.68
CA MET A 120 12.84 -3.14 -5.25
C MET A 120 13.13 -1.78 -4.63
N GLY A 121 13.46 -0.82 -5.45
CA GLY A 121 13.58 0.60 -5.09
C GLY A 121 12.21 1.27 -4.97
N GLY A 122 12.20 2.59 -4.87
CA GLY A 122 10.98 3.40 -4.77
C GLY A 122 10.71 4.23 -6.01
N GLY A 123 9.48 4.24 -6.47
CA GLY A 123 9.01 5.09 -7.54
C GLY A 123 7.50 5.30 -7.49
N LYS A 124 7.02 6.35 -8.13
CA LYS A 124 5.60 6.64 -8.25
C LYS A 124 5.33 7.43 -9.52
N GLY A 125 4.16 7.25 -10.11
CA GLY A 125 3.79 8.01 -11.28
C GLY A 125 2.29 8.19 -11.41
N GLY A 126 1.87 8.83 -12.49
CA GLY A 126 0.46 9.02 -12.76
C GLY A 126 0.17 10.23 -13.63
N SER A 127 -1.09 10.60 -13.64
CA SER A 127 -1.62 11.71 -14.39
C SER A 127 -2.85 12.30 -13.71
N ASP A 128 -3.14 13.57 -13.99
CA ASP A 128 -4.38 14.25 -13.63
C ASP A 128 -5.60 13.78 -14.44
N PHE A 129 -5.44 12.76 -15.25
CA PHE A 129 -6.51 12.10 -16.01
C PHE A 129 -7.50 11.37 -15.09
N SER A 130 -8.80 11.50 -15.37
CA SER A 130 -9.86 10.74 -14.69
C SER A 130 -10.42 9.67 -15.61
N ILE A 131 -10.49 8.42 -15.12
CA ILE A 131 -11.17 7.33 -15.81
C ILE A 131 -12.70 7.39 -15.68
N ARG A 132 -13.21 8.17 -14.72
CA ARG A 132 -14.65 8.23 -14.44
C ARG A 132 -15.39 8.90 -15.61
N GLY A 133 -16.44 8.25 -16.09
CA GLY A 133 -17.26 8.74 -17.20
C GLY A 133 -16.60 8.62 -18.58
N ARG A 134 -15.47 7.91 -18.68
CA ARG A 134 -14.77 7.63 -19.94
C ARG A 134 -15.11 6.24 -20.47
N SER A 135 -15.20 6.13 -21.78
CA SER A 135 -15.34 4.83 -22.44
C SER A 135 -14.03 4.02 -22.37
N ASP A 136 -14.12 2.71 -22.56
CA ASP A 136 -12.93 1.85 -22.65
C ASP A 136 -11.99 2.28 -23.78
N ALA A 137 -12.54 2.75 -24.88
CA ALA A 137 -11.78 3.26 -26.01
C ALA A 137 -11.03 4.56 -25.67
N GLU A 138 -11.64 5.48 -24.93
CA GLU A 138 -10.98 6.69 -24.43
C GLU A 138 -9.85 6.36 -23.47
N VAL A 139 -10.10 5.48 -22.48
CA VAL A 139 -9.07 5.04 -21.53
C VAL A 139 -7.92 4.34 -22.25
N MET A 140 -8.21 3.50 -23.24
CA MET A 140 -7.18 2.84 -24.04
C MET A 140 -6.31 3.86 -24.78
N ARG A 141 -6.90 4.84 -25.47
CA ARG A 141 -6.16 5.89 -26.18
C ARG A 141 -5.30 6.70 -25.24
N PHE A 142 -5.83 7.07 -24.06
CA PHE A 142 -5.05 7.75 -23.04
C PHE A 142 -3.85 6.90 -22.58
N CYS A 143 -4.04 5.64 -22.21
CA CYS A 143 -2.98 4.72 -21.80
C CYS A 143 -1.90 4.57 -22.88
N GLN A 144 -2.28 4.49 -24.15
CA GLN A 144 -1.35 4.40 -25.26
C GLN A 144 -0.52 5.69 -25.42
N ALA A 145 -1.17 6.86 -25.34
CA ALA A 145 -0.48 8.15 -25.37
C ALA A 145 0.47 8.34 -24.18
N PHE A 146 0.03 7.96 -22.99
CA PHE A 146 0.86 8.00 -21.78
C PHE A 146 2.09 7.10 -21.89
N MET A 147 1.92 5.87 -22.38
CA MET A 147 3.02 4.91 -22.56
C MET A 147 4.04 5.35 -23.60
N THR A 148 3.65 6.11 -24.62
CA THR A 148 4.58 6.63 -25.66
C THR A 148 5.72 7.46 -25.06
N GLU A 149 5.45 8.17 -23.96
CA GLU A 149 6.48 8.89 -23.23
C GLU A 149 7.15 8.05 -22.15
N LEU A 150 6.34 7.29 -21.40
CA LEU A 150 6.84 6.50 -20.28
C LEU A 150 7.81 5.38 -20.69
N VAL A 151 7.61 4.78 -21.86
CA VAL A 151 8.46 3.68 -22.37
C VAL A 151 9.96 4.00 -22.40
N LYS A 152 10.30 5.27 -22.51
CA LYS A 152 11.70 5.74 -22.61
C LYS A 152 12.49 5.54 -21.32
N VAL A 153 11.80 5.33 -20.19
CA VAL A 153 12.42 5.36 -18.85
C VAL A 153 11.97 4.19 -17.95
N ILE A 154 11.25 3.22 -18.49
CA ILE A 154 10.85 2.02 -17.75
C ILE A 154 11.41 0.75 -18.40
N GLY A 155 11.47 -0.30 -17.61
CA GLY A 155 11.94 -1.61 -18.06
C GLY A 155 12.06 -2.57 -16.87
N PRO A 156 12.18 -3.87 -17.11
CA PRO A 156 12.12 -4.91 -16.07
C PRO A 156 13.21 -4.75 -14.99
N ASP A 157 14.37 -4.21 -15.36
CA ASP A 157 15.54 -4.07 -14.48
C ASP A 157 15.83 -2.60 -14.11
N MET A 158 15.02 -1.65 -14.58
CA MET A 158 15.21 -0.22 -14.31
C MET A 158 14.06 0.38 -13.51
N ASP A 159 12.85 0.26 -14.00
CA ASP A 159 11.65 0.86 -13.41
C ASP A 159 10.41 0.05 -13.78
N VAL A 160 9.73 -0.50 -12.79
CA VAL A 160 8.59 -1.40 -12.96
C VAL A 160 7.34 -0.78 -12.33
N PRO A 161 6.53 -0.03 -13.08
CA PRO A 161 5.28 0.52 -12.59
C PRO A 161 4.23 -0.57 -12.27
N ALA A 162 3.22 -0.21 -11.49
CA ALA A 162 2.09 -1.05 -11.11
C ALA A 162 0.79 -0.25 -11.16
N GLY A 163 -0.33 -0.88 -10.78
CA GLY A 163 -1.60 -0.19 -10.56
C GLY A 163 -1.65 0.59 -9.25
N ASP A 164 -2.52 1.57 -9.21
CA ASP A 164 -2.91 2.39 -8.06
C ASP A 164 -4.32 2.96 -8.35
N ILE A 165 -4.78 4.00 -7.64
CA ILE A 165 -6.09 4.62 -7.89
C ILE A 165 -6.26 4.98 -9.36
N GLY A 166 -7.34 4.50 -9.99
CA GLY A 166 -7.64 4.73 -11.40
C GLY A 166 -6.80 3.91 -12.39
N VAL A 167 -5.96 2.98 -11.91
CA VAL A 167 -5.17 2.08 -12.74
C VAL A 167 -5.33 0.65 -12.23
N GLY A 168 -6.24 -0.08 -12.80
CA GLY A 168 -6.48 -1.50 -12.53
C GLY A 168 -5.94 -2.41 -13.63
N GLY A 169 -6.42 -3.65 -13.65
CA GLY A 169 -6.00 -4.66 -14.64
C GLY A 169 -6.23 -4.25 -16.10
N ARG A 170 -7.34 -3.53 -16.37
CA ARG A 170 -7.66 -2.99 -17.69
C ARG A 170 -6.59 -1.99 -18.17
N GLU A 171 -6.28 -1.00 -17.34
CA GLU A 171 -5.29 0.03 -17.65
C GLU A 171 -3.89 -0.58 -17.79
N ILE A 172 -3.52 -1.49 -16.90
CA ILE A 172 -2.25 -2.23 -17.00
C ILE A 172 -2.18 -3.00 -18.33
N GLY A 173 -3.29 -3.61 -18.74
CA GLY A 173 -3.37 -4.29 -20.04
C GLY A 173 -3.10 -3.35 -21.22
N TYR A 174 -3.76 -2.19 -21.26
CA TYR A 174 -3.55 -1.20 -22.32
C TYR A 174 -2.13 -0.63 -22.32
N LEU A 175 -1.57 -0.34 -21.15
CA LEU A 175 -0.19 0.12 -20.99
C LEU A 175 0.81 -0.95 -21.47
N PHE A 176 0.65 -2.20 -21.06
CA PHE A 176 1.54 -3.29 -21.43
C PHE A 176 1.46 -3.63 -22.94
N GLY A 177 0.26 -3.61 -23.50
CA GLY A 177 0.07 -3.81 -24.94
C GLY A 177 0.81 -2.76 -25.77
N MET A 178 0.74 -1.49 -25.35
CA MET A 178 1.48 -0.41 -26.03
C MET A 178 2.99 -0.50 -25.79
N TYR A 179 3.44 -0.85 -24.59
CA TYR A 179 4.85 -1.10 -24.32
C TYR A 179 5.43 -2.15 -25.25
N LYS A 180 4.78 -3.32 -25.37
CA LYS A 180 5.22 -4.38 -26.29
C LYS A 180 5.28 -3.92 -27.76
N LYS A 181 4.31 -3.09 -28.15
CA LYS A 181 4.27 -2.57 -29.53
C LYS A 181 5.45 -1.65 -29.80
N LEU A 182 5.85 -0.83 -28.82
CA LEU A 182 6.93 0.15 -28.99
C LEU A 182 8.33 -0.49 -28.88
N THR A 183 8.49 -1.47 -28.00
CA THR A 183 9.79 -2.09 -27.73
C THR A 183 10.06 -3.36 -28.53
N HIS A 184 8.99 -4.00 -29.03
CA HIS A 184 9.03 -5.37 -29.63
C HIS A 184 9.50 -6.44 -28.64
N GLU A 185 9.33 -6.19 -27.32
CA GLU A 185 9.74 -7.10 -26.25
C GLU A 185 8.55 -7.55 -25.41
N TRP A 186 8.61 -8.80 -24.94
CA TRP A 186 7.80 -9.29 -23.84
C TRP A 186 8.72 -9.53 -22.64
N ASN A 187 8.53 -8.76 -21.58
CA ASN A 187 9.36 -8.83 -20.38
C ASN A 187 8.57 -8.52 -19.10
N GLY A 188 9.24 -8.46 -17.95
CA GLY A 188 8.64 -8.23 -16.65
C GLY A 188 8.32 -6.78 -16.30
N VAL A 189 8.27 -5.88 -17.26
CA VAL A 189 7.81 -4.51 -17.02
C VAL A 189 6.33 -4.51 -16.65
N LEU A 190 5.92 -3.61 -15.76
CA LEU A 190 4.58 -3.53 -15.18
C LEU A 190 4.19 -4.77 -14.35
N THR A 191 3.53 -4.57 -13.24
CA THR A 191 2.90 -5.63 -12.44
C THR A 191 1.40 -5.38 -12.27
N GLY A 192 0.68 -6.45 -11.91
CA GLY A 192 -0.78 -6.47 -11.95
C GLY A 192 -1.32 -6.96 -13.30
N LYS A 193 -0.50 -7.71 -14.04
CA LYS A 193 -0.88 -8.35 -15.30
C LYS A 193 -1.90 -9.47 -15.07
N GLY A 194 -2.67 -9.81 -16.10
CA GLY A 194 -3.54 -10.98 -16.11
C GLY A 194 -2.73 -12.28 -16.12
N LEU A 195 -3.32 -13.36 -15.59
CA LEU A 195 -2.64 -14.67 -15.47
C LEU A 195 -2.19 -15.21 -16.83
N GLU A 196 -2.95 -14.93 -17.89
CA GLU A 196 -2.67 -15.41 -19.26
C GLU A 196 -1.45 -14.74 -19.90
N TRP A 197 -0.97 -13.64 -19.31
CA TRP A 197 0.11 -12.84 -19.88
C TRP A 197 1.12 -12.32 -18.84
N GLY A 198 1.42 -13.16 -17.84
CA GLY A 198 2.54 -12.99 -16.91
C GLY A 198 2.17 -12.44 -15.53
N GLY A 199 0.88 -12.42 -15.17
CA GLY A 199 0.42 -12.08 -13.84
C GLY A 199 0.70 -13.16 -12.81
N SER A 200 0.68 -12.79 -11.53
CA SER A 200 0.83 -13.70 -10.40
C SER A 200 -0.53 -14.05 -9.78
N ARG A 201 -0.65 -15.28 -9.31
CA ARG A 201 -1.76 -15.69 -8.43
C ARG A 201 -1.72 -14.92 -7.10
N ILE A 202 -2.83 -14.90 -6.38
CA ILE A 202 -3.02 -14.21 -5.08
C ILE A 202 -2.88 -12.68 -5.18
N ARG A 203 -2.64 -12.08 -6.35
CA ARG A 203 -2.40 -10.63 -6.45
C ARG A 203 -3.59 -9.77 -5.95
N PRO A 204 -4.86 -10.07 -6.25
CA PRO A 204 -6.00 -9.32 -5.74
C PRO A 204 -6.13 -9.38 -4.21
N GLU A 205 -5.88 -10.54 -3.61
CA GLU A 205 -6.03 -10.84 -2.19
C GLU A 205 -4.80 -10.47 -1.35
N ALA A 206 -3.65 -10.33 -2.00
CA ALA A 206 -2.34 -10.30 -1.36
C ALA A 206 -2.19 -9.28 -0.23
N THR A 207 -2.84 -8.12 -0.35
CA THR A 207 -2.80 -7.10 0.69
C THR A 207 -3.50 -7.58 1.97
N GLY A 208 -4.70 -8.14 1.83
CA GLY A 208 -5.45 -8.69 2.94
C GLY A 208 -4.78 -9.95 3.54
N PHE A 209 -4.32 -10.87 2.70
CA PHE A 209 -3.59 -12.06 3.14
C PHE A 209 -2.34 -11.70 3.94
N GLY A 210 -1.52 -10.82 3.39
CA GLY A 210 -0.31 -10.34 4.06
C GLY A 210 -0.59 -9.65 5.39
N ALA A 211 -1.66 -8.86 5.46
CA ALA A 211 -2.06 -8.19 6.69
C ALA A 211 -2.36 -9.19 7.81
N LEU A 212 -3.10 -10.26 7.51
CA LEU A 212 -3.42 -11.29 8.51
C LEU A 212 -2.19 -12.08 8.95
N TYR A 213 -1.24 -12.34 8.06
CA TYR A 213 0.04 -12.93 8.45
C TYR A 213 0.80 -12.01 9.41
N PHE A 214 0.86 -10.71 9.13
CA PHE A 214 1.49 -9.74 10.01
C PHE A 214 0.78 -9.64 11.37
N VAL A 215 -0.55 -9.53 11.38
CA VAL A 215 -1.38 -9.49 12.60
C VAL A 215 -1.18 -10.74 13.45
N ASN A 216 -1.13 -11.92 12.85
CA ASN A 216 -0.84 -13.15 13.56
C ASN A 216 0.52 -13.10 14.26
N GLN A 217 1.57 -12.58 13.61
CA GLN A 217 2.87 -12.35 14.24
C GLN A 217 2.80 -11.35 15.39
N MET A 218 2.03 -10.25 15.24
CA MET A 218 1.81 -9.29 16.32
C MET A 218 1.22 -9.95 17.56
N LEU A 219 0.19 -10.78 17.40
CA LEU A 219 -0.46 -11.49 18.49
C LEU A 219 0.49 -12.50 19.15
N GLN A 220 1.29 -13.21 18.36
CA GLN A 220 2.30 -14.16 18.86
C GLN A 220 3.39 -13.49 19.72
N THR A 221 3.65 -12.20 19.58
CA THR A 221 4.56 -11.48 20.50
C THR A 221 4.06 -11.44 21.95
N ARG A 222 2.78 -11.73 22.15
CA ARG A 222 2.08 -11.82 23.45
C ARG A 222 1.54 -13.22 23.76
N ASP A 223 2.02 -14.25 23.05
CA ASP A 223 1.56 -15.65 23.19
C ASP A 223 0.05 -15.81 22.96
N ILE A 224 -0.55 -15.00 22.08
CA ILE A 224 -1.96 -15.03 21.73
C ILE A 224 -2.14 -15.73 20.39
N ASP A 225 -3.03 -16.73 20.34
CA ASP A 225 -3.47 -17.36 19.10
C ASP A 225 -4.61 -16.53 18.47
N ILE A 226 -4.54 -16.32 17.16
CA ILE A 226 -5.60 -15.65 16.39
C ILE A 226 -6.88 -16.49 16.29
N LYS A 227 -6.77 -17.81 16.45
CA LYS A 227 -7.91 -18.72 16.39
C LYS A 227 -8.97 -18.36 17.42
N GLY A 228 -10.22 -18.27 16.96
CA GLY A 228 -11.37 -17.92 17.79
C GLY A 228 -11.50 -16.43 18.12
N LYS A 229 -10.61 -15.57 17.62
CA LYS A 229 -10.70 -14.11 17.82
C LYS A 229 -11.72 -13.49 16.89
N THR A 230 -12.39 -12.42 17.35
CA THR A 230 -13.31 -11.64 16.53
C THR A 230 -12.59 -10.50 15.84
N VAL A 231 -12.97 -10.24 14.58
CA VAL A 231 -12.33 -9.25 13.71
C VAL A 231 -13.35 -8.27 13.16
N ALA A 232 -13.12 -6.97 13.35
CA ALA A 232 -13.82 -5.93 12.63
C ALA A 232 -13.01 -5.48 11.41
N ILE A 233 -13.65 -5.48 10.25
CA ILE A 233 -13.08 -5.02 8.98
C ILE A 233 -13.97 -3.89 8.45
N SER A 234 -13.35 -2.82 7.94
CA SER A 234 -14.02 -1.79 7.15
C SER A 234 -13.84 -2.06 5.65
N GLY A 235 -14.79 -1.57 4.84
CA GLY A 235 -14.78 -1.81 3.40
C GLY A 235 -15.26 -3.22 3.02
N PHE A 236 -15.42 -3.45 1.71
CA PHE A 236 -15.67 -4.76 1.10
C PHE A 236 -15.03 -4.88 -0.29
N GLY A 237 -13.95 -4.13 -0.52
CA GLY A 237 -13.10 -4.26 -1.71
C GLY A 237 -12.11 -5.40 -1.60
N ASN A 238 -11.22 -5.52 -2.60
CA ASN A 238 -10.23 -6.61 -2.67
C ASN A 238 -9.39 -6.76 -1.38
N VAL A 239 -9.06 -5.65 -0.74
CA VAL A 239 -8.32 -5.65 0.53
C VAL A 239 -9.15 -6.26 1.65
N ALA A 240 -10.40 -5.83 1.78
CA ALA A 240 -11.30 -6.28 2.84
C ALA A 240 -11.67 -7.77 2.70
N TRP A 241 -12.06 -8.22 1.49
CA TRP A 241 -12.41 -9.63 1.31
C TRP A 241 -11.19 -10.55 1.41
N GLY A 242 -10.00 -10.11 0.92
CA GLY A 242 -8.76 -10.86 1.16
C GLY A 242 -8.45 -11.01 2.66
N ALA A 243 -8.61 -9.93 3.44
CA ALA A 243 -8.45 -9.98 4.88
C ALA A 243 -9.50 -10.91 5.54
N ALA A 244 -10.76 -10.84 5.11
CA ALA A 244 -11.83 -11.69 5.65
C ALA A 244 -11.59 -13.18 5.34
N THR A 245 -11.19 -13.50 4.12
CA THR A 245 -10.86 -14.88 3.72
C THR A 245 -9.73 -15.44 4.56
N LYS A 246 -8.59 -14.72 4.64
CA LYS A 246 -7.42 -15.21 5.39
C LYS A 246 -7.68 -15.26 6.90
N ALA A 247 -8.43 -14.31 7.47
CA ALA A 247 -8.84 -14.36 8.88
C ALA A 247 -9.63 -15.63 9.18
N THR A 248 -10.57 -15.99 8.31
CA THR A 248 -11.38 -17.22 8.42
C THR A 248 -10.50 -18.48 8.30
N GLU A 249 -9.57 -18.52 7.35
CA GLU A 249 -8.64 -19.65 7.20
C GLU A 249 -7.76 -19.85 8.45
N LEU A 250 -7.34 -18.75 9.10
CA LEU A 250 -6.59 -18.80 10.35
C LEU A 250 -7.47 -19.10 11.58
N GLY A 251 -8.78 -19.28 11.40
CA GLY A 251 -9.73 -19.63 12.45
C GLY A 251 -10.27 -18.46 13.25
N ALA A 252 -10.07 -17.22 12.81
CA ALA A 252 -10.72 -16.03 13.37
C ALA A 252 -12.14 -15.86 12.79
N LYS A 253 -12.98 -15.06 13.45
CA LYS A 253 -14.34 -14.74 13.03
C LYS A 253 -14.46 -13.28 12.63
N VAL A 254 -14.66 -13.01 11.36
CA VAL A 254 -14.94 -11.65 10.85
C VAL A 254 -16.41 -11.33 11.13
N VAL A 255 -16.69 -10.24 11.85
CA VAL A 255 -18.06 -9.88 12.27
C VAL A 255 -18.55 -8.57 11.66
N THR A 256 -17.71 -7.83 10.95
CA THR A 256 -18.11 -6.60 10.26
C THR A 256 -17.48 -6.47 8.88
N ILE A 257 -18.20 -5.82 7.98
CA ILE A 257 -17.74 -5.19 6.75
C ILE A 257 -18.43 -3.84 6.63
N SER A 258 -17.94 -2.92 5.81
CA SER A 258 -18.59 -1.63 5.63
C SER A 258 -18.53 -1.13 4.19
N GLY A 259 -19.55 -0.36 3.82
CA GLY A 259 -19.64 0.40 2.57
C GLY A 259 -19.71 1.91 2.83
N PRO A 260 -19.92 2.72 1.79
CA PRO A 260 -20.15 4.16 1.93
C PRO A 260 -21.50 4.49 2.60
N ASP A 261 -22.42 3.53 2.62
CA ASP A 261 -23.77 3.61 3.18
C ASP A 261 -23.83 3.29 4.68
N GLY A 262 -22.85 2.58 5.23
CA GLY A 262 -22.83 2.14 6.62
C GLY A 262 -22.00 0.87 6.82
N TYR A 263 -22.32 0.09 7.84
CA TYR A 263 -21.66 -1.18 8.05
C TYR A 263 -22.63 -2.32 8.39
N ILE A 264 -22.20 -3.54 8.13
CA ILE A 264 -22.86 -4.78 8.55
C ILE A 264 -22.20 -5.28 9.84
N TYR A 265 -23.04 -5.69 10.80
CA TYR A 265 -22.64 -6.50 11.92
C TYR A 265 -23.31 -7.87 11.81
N ASP A 266 -22.49 -8.91 11.65
CA ASP A 266 -22.94 -10.32 11.56
C ASP A 266 -22.25 -11.15 12.65
N PRO A 267 -22.97 -11.44 13.76
CA PRO A 267 -22.40 -12.20 14.88
C PRO A 267 -22.06 -13.65 14.54
N ASP A 268 -22.67 -14.20 13.48
CA ASP A 268 -22.42 -15.58 13.03
C ASP A 268 -21.14 -15.69 12.20
N GLY A 269 -20.63 -14.56 11.74
CA GLY A 269 -19.41 -14.44 10.95
C GLY A 269 -19.66 -14.28 9.46
N ILE A 270 -18.76 -13.53 8.81
CA ILE A 270 -18.79 -13.18 7.38
C ILE A 270 -17.72 -14.05 6.69
N CYS A 271 -18.15 -15.17 6.11
CA CYS A 271 -17.26 -16.13 5.43
C CYS A 271 -18.02 -16.92 4.34
N GLY A 272 -17.29 -17.61 3.47
CA GLY A 272 -17.85 -18.46 2.42
C GLY A 272 -18.85 -17.71 1.53
N GLU A 273 -20.05 -18.25 1.38
CA GLU A 273 -21.13 -17.68 0.54
C GLU A 273 -21.44 -16.20 0.81
N LYS A 274 -21.23 -15.76 2.05
CA LYS A 274 -21.45 -14.34 2.42
C LYS A 274 -20.41 -13.42 1.78
N ILE A 275 -19.16 -13.87 1.65
CA ILE A 275 -18.11 -13.16 0.93
C ILE A 275 -18.43 -13.18 -0.57
N ASP A 276 -18.80 -14.33 -1.10
CA ASP A 276 -19.15 -14.50 -2.52
C ASP A 276 -20.30 -13.57 -2.92
N TYR A 277 -21.34 -13.49 -2.10
CA TYR A 277 -22.44 -12.56 -2.28
C TYR A 277 -21.98 -11.10 -2.38
N MET A 278 -21.07 -10.66 -1.50
CA MET A 278 -20.56 -9.29 -1.52
C MET A 278 -19.68 -9.02 -2.74
N LEU A 279 -18.94 -10.02 -3.21
CA LEU A 279 -18.16 -9.91 -4.46
C LEU A 279 -19.06 -9.76 -5.68
N GLU A 280 -20.14 -10.53 -5.75
CA GLU A 280 -21.14 -10.44 -6.82
C GLU A 280 -21.87 -9.10 -6.80
N LEU A 281 -22.29 -8.63 -5.62
CA LEU A 281 -22.92 -7.34 -5.44
C LEU A 281 -22.02 -6.21 -5.95
N ARG A 282 -20.75 -6.24 -5.63
CA ARG A 282 -19.78 -5.27 -6.14
C ARG A 282 -19.54 -5.40 -7.64
N ALA A 283 -19.46 -6.60 -8.16
CA ALA A 283 -19.28 -6.84 -9.60
C ALA A 283 -20.48 -6.32 -10.42
N SER A 284 -21.67 -6.27 -9.83
CA SER A 284 -22.86 -5.66 -10.45
C SER A 284 -22.84 -4.12 -10.46
N GLY A 285 -21.80 -3.50 -9.91
CA GLY A 285 -21.66 -2.04 -9.80
C GLY A 285 -22.35 -1.43 -8.59
N ASN A 286 -22.77 -2.24 -7.63
CA ASN A 286 -23.40 -1.79 -6.40
C ASN A 286 -22.38 -1.73 -5.25
N ASP A 287 -21.98 -0.52 -4.87
CA ASP A 287 -20.95 -0.26 -3.85
C ASP A 287 -21.54 -0.02 -2.44
N ILE A 288 -22.76 -0.51 -2.15
CA ILE A 288 -23.40 -0.42 -0.83
C ILE A 288 -23.48 -1.78 -0.14
N CYS A 289 -23.52 -1.81 1.20
CA CYS A 289 -23.54 -3.06 1.96
C CYS A 289 -24.93 -3.40 2.54
N GLU A 290 -25.89 -2.49 2.53
CA GLU A 290 -27.25 -2.72 3.04
C GLU A 290 -27.91 -4.02 2.53
N PRO A 291 -27.82 -4.39 1.23
CA PRO A 291 -28.45 -5.62 0.71
C PRO A 291 -27.99 -6.91 1.38
N TYR A 292 -26.84 -6.92 2.02
CA TYR A 292 -26.36 -8.07 2.78
C TYR A 292 -27.31 -8.47 3.92
N ALA A 293 -27.86 -7.47 4.64
CA ALA A 293 -28.76 -7.75 5.76
C ALA A 293 -30.13 -8.28 5.31
N ASP A 294 -30.53 -7.98 4.07
CA ASP A 294 -31.75 -8.54 3.47
C ASP A 294 -31.54 -10.02 3.09
N GLU A 295 -30.36 -10.35 2.57
CA GLU A 295 -30.01 -11.73 2.19
C GLU A 295 -29.71 -12.62 3.39
N PHE A 296 -29.06 -12.08 4.43
CA PHE A 296 -28.68 -12.82 5.63
C PHE A 296 -29.38 -12.28 6.89
N PRO A 297 -30.57 -12.80 7.26
CA PRO A 297 -31.41 -12.23 8.33
C PRO A 297 -30.80 -12.22 9.74
N GLY A 298 -29.69 -12.96 9.96
CA GLY A 298 -28.92 -12.91 11.23
C GLY A 298 -28.08 -11.66 11.38
N ALA A 299 -27.79 -10.96 10.28
CA ALA A 299 -27.00 -9.77 10.25
C ALA A 299 -27.83 -8.50 10.50
N LYS A 300 -27.13 -7.43 10.87
CA LYS A 300 -27.74 -6.09 11.06
C LYS A 300 -26.99 -5.08 10.21
N PHE A 301 -27.72 -4.28 9.45
CA PHE A 301 -27.19 -3.08 8.80
C PHE A 301 -27.30 -1.87 9.72
N ILE A 302 -26.23 -1.12 9.87
CA ILE A 302 -26.16 0.11 10.65
C ILE A 302 -25.79 1.26 9.72
N PRO A 303 -26.77 2.11 9.34
CA PRO A 303 -26.57 3.14 8.33
C PRO A 303 -25.68 4.30 8.83
N ASN A 304 -24.89 4.88 7.92
CA ASN A 304 -24.08 6.08 8.13
C ASN A 304 -23.10 6.01 9.30
N LYS A 305 -22.68 4.82 9.69
CA LYS A 305 -21.69 4.59 10.74
C LYS A 305 -20.54 3.71 10.25
N LYS A 306 -19.43 3.75 11.01
CA LYS A 306 -18.25 2.92 10.86
C LYS A 306 -18.29 1.78 11.89
N PRO A 307 -17.60 0.63 11.64
CA PRO A 307 -17.72 -0.54 12.50
C PRO A 307 -16.97 -0.45 13.84
N TRP A 308 -16.34 0.68 14.16
CA TRP A 308 -15.42 0.80 15.30
C TRP A 308 -16.09 0.82 16.67
N GLU A 309 -17.43 0.96 16.73
CA GLU A 309 -18.21 0.81 17.96
C GLU A 309 -18.41 -0.66 18.36
N VAL A 310 -18.20 -1.60 17.43
CA VAL A 310 -18.33 -3.03 17.69
C VAL A 310 -17.16 -3.55 18.54
N LYS A 311 -17.47 -4.20 19.66
CA LYS A 311 -16.44 -4.79 20.51
C LYS A 311 -15.87 -6.05 19.86
N VAL A 312 -14.59 -6.00 19.51
CA VAL A 312 -13.85 -7.07 18.84
C VAL A 312 -12.45 -7.22 19.42
N ASP A 313 -11.79 -8.32 19.09
CA ASP A 313 -10.39 -8.56 19.46
C ASP A 313 -9.41 -7.85 18.50
N ILE A 314 -9.74 -7.73 17.23
CA ILE A 314 -8.87 -7.22 16.17
C ILE A 314 -9.63 -6.21 15.32
N ALA A 315 -9.06 -5.02 15.09
CA ALA A 315 -9.64 -3.99 14.22
C ALA A 315 -8.73 -3.70 13.01
N LEU A 316 -9.30 -3.84 11.81
CA LEU A 316 -8.59 -3.74 10.53
C LEU A 316 -9.25 -2.68 9.63
N PRO A 317 -8.76 -1.43 9.59
CA PRO A 317 -9.19 -0.47 8.57
C PRO A 317 -8.69 -0.91 7.19
N CYS A 318 -9.65 -1.29 6.31
CA CYS A 318 -9.40 -1.84 4.98
C CYS A 318 -10.03 -1.02 3.83
N ALA A 319 -10.69 0.09 4.12
CA ALA A 319 -11.44 0.84 3.13
C ALA A 319 -10.62 1.97 2.49
N THR A 320 -10.45 3.08 3.19
CA THR A 320 -9.86 4.29 2.61
C THR A 320 -8.84 4.95 3.53
N GLN A 321 -8.08 5.91 2.96
CA GLN A 321 -7.18 6.75 3.73
C GLN A 321 -7.94 7.58 4.76
N ASN A 322 -7.37 7.71 5.98
CA ASN A 322 -7.91 8.52 7.09
C ASN A 322 -9.34 8.15 7.51
N GLU A 323 -9.75 6.92 7.29
CA GLU A 323 -11.10 6.45 7.65
C GLU A 323 -11.30 6.35 9.17
N LEU A 324 -10.25 6.08 9.94
CA LEU A 324 -10.26 5.95 11.39
C LEU A 324 -9.67 7.22 12.00
N ASN A 325 -10.53 8.06 12.59
CA ASN A 325 -10.14 9.34 13.19
C ASN A 325 -9.91 9.24 14.72
N GLY A 326 -9.65 10.37 15.37
CA GLY A 326 -9.37 10.41 16.81
C GLY A 326 -10.55 9.92 17.68
N ASP A 327 -11.79 10.21 17.31
CA ASP A 327 -12.98 9.76 18.05
C ASP A 327 -13.17 8.24 17.88
N ASP A 328 -12.93 7.72 16.67
CA ASP A 328 -12.94 6.28 16.39
C ASP A 328 -11.85 5.56 17.22
N ALA A 329 -10.68 6.18 17.37
CA ALA A 329 -9.59 5.64 18.19
C ALA A 329 -9.95 5.60 19.68
N ASP A 330 -10.60 6.65 20.21
CA ASP A 330 -11.07 6.66 21.60
C ASP A 330 -12.11 5.55 21.84
N MET A 331 -13.00 5.31 20.88
CA MET A 331 -13.99 4.26 20.93
C MET A 331 -13.36 2.86 20.94
N LEU A 332 -12.37 2.63 20.07
CA LEU A 332 -11.61 1.37 20.05
C LEU A 332 -10.81 1.17 21.33
N LEU A 333 -10.14 2.20 21.84
CA LEU A 333 -9.40 2.13 23.10
C LEU A 333 -10.31 1.79 24.29
N ALA A 334 -11.54 2.33 24.33
CA ALA A 334 -12.54 1.98 25.34
C ALA A 334 -12.98 0.51 25.24
N ASN A 335 -13.08 -0.04 24.03
CA ASN A 335 -13.42 -1.43 23.76
C ASN A 335 -12.26 -2.41 24.00
N LYS A 336 -11.03 -1.91 24.12
CA LYS A 336 -9.79 -2.66 24.42
C LYS A 336 -9.53 -3.85 23.48
N PRO A 337 -9.46 -3.66 22.16
CA PRO A 337 -9.05 -4.72 21.26
C PRO A 337 -7.60 -5.16 21.56
N LEU A 338 -7.23 -6.34 21.14
CA LEU A 338 -5.86 -6.85 21.26
C LEU A 338 -4.91 -6.10 20.35
N CYS A 339 -5.36 -5.76 19.13
CA CYS A 339 -4.57 -4.97 18.19
C CYS A 339 -5.44 -4.17 17.21
N VAL A 340 -4.82 -3.13 16.65
CA VAL A 340 -5.29 -2.38 15.49
C VAL A 340 -4.19 -2.41 14.43
N ALA A 341 -4.51 -2.76 13.19
CA ALA A 341 -3.53 -2.83 12.11
C ALA A 341 -4.09 -2.22 10.83
N GLU A 342 -3.39 -1.22 10.29
CA GLU A 342 -3.81 -0.55 9.04
C GLU A 342 -3.60 -1.45 7.83
N VAL A 343 -4.67 -1.85 7.18
CA VAL A 343 -4.59 -2.60 5.92
C VAL A 343 -4.75 -1.68 4.71
N SER A 344 -5.56 -0.64 4.81
CA SER A 344 -5.57 0.46 3.84
C SER A 344 -4.29 1.32 3.96
N ASN A 345 -3.97 2.08 2.92
CA ASN A 345 -2.86 3.04 2.99
C ASN A 345 -3.28 4.21 3.90
N MET A 346 -2.52 4.41 5.00
CA MET A 346 -2.81 5.45 6.00
C MET A 346 -4.28 5.40 6.46
N GLY A 347 -4.76 4.23 6.91
CA GLY A 347 -6.15 4.03 7.34
C GLY A 347 -6.55 4.88 8.54
N CYS A 348 -5.60 5.18 9.42
CA CYS A 348 -5.77 6.05 10.57
C CYS A 348 -5.30 7.49 10.28
N THR A 349 -5.95 8.46 10.89
CA THR A 349 -5.40 9.82 10.97
C THR A 349 -4.17 9.85 11.89
N ALA A 350 -3.31 10.86 11.77
CA ALA A 350 -2.16 11.04 12.65
C ALA A 350 -2.58 11.06 14.13
N GLU A 351 -3.66 11.78 14.46
CA GLU A 351 -4.24 11.82 15.81
C GLU A 351 -4.61 10.43 16.33
N ALA A 352 -5.27 9.62 15.51
CA ALA A 352 -5.65 8.26 15.90
C ALA A 352 -4.43 7.37 16.15
N ALA A 353 -3.43 7.42 15.27
CA ALA A 353 -2.19 6.69 15.42
C ALA A 353 -1.43 7.10 16.70
N GLU A 354 -1.34 8.41 16.98
CA GLU A 354 -0.71 8.93 18.21
C GLU A 354 -1.43 8.42 19.46
N LYS A 355 -2.76 8.39 19.48
CA LYS A 355 -3.55 7.84 20.62
C LYS A 355 -3.25 6.37 20.84
N PHE A 356 -3.17 5.55 19.79
CA PHE A 356 -2.83 4.12 19.92
C PHE A 356 -1.41 3.91 20.43
N VAL A 357 -0.43 4.67 19.94
CA VAL A 357 0.97 4.61 20.42
C VAL A 357 1.08 5.06 21.87
N ALA A 358 0.44 6.18 22.24
CA ALA A 358 0.42 6.69 23.60
C ALA A 358 -0.22 5.71 24.60
N ALA A 359 -1.26 4.99 24.18
CA ALA A 359 -1.89 3.93 24.97
C ALA A 359 -1.09 2.62 25.00
N LYS A 360 0.07 2.53 24.35
CA LYS A 360 0.88 1.31 24.20
C LYS A 360 0.07 0.13 23.66
N MET A 361 -0.89 0.39 22.78
CA MET A 361 -1.63 -0.64 22.08
C MET A 361 -0.73 -1.33 21.05
N LEU A 362 -1.00 -2.61 20.72
CA LEU A 362 -0.44 -3.23 19.54
C LEU A 362 -1.06 -2.58 18.30
N PHE A 363 -0.40 -1.54 17.82
CA PHE A 363 -0.79 -0.79 16.61
C PHE A 363 0.30 -0.89 15.56
N ALA A 364 -0.06 -1.23 14.33
CA ALA A 364 0.88 -1.35 13.23
C ALA A 364 0.47 -0.51 12.01
N PRO A 365 1.42 0.23 11.39
CA PRO A 365 1.15 1.14 10.29
C PRO A 365 1.00 0.40 8.96
N GLY A 366 0.24 1.01 8.04
CA GLY A 366 -0.06 0.45 6.72
C GLY A 366 1.17 0.05 5.92
N LYS A 367 2.25 0.83 5.96
CA LYS A 367 3.48 0.52 5.21
C LYS A 367 4.10 -0.86 5.54
N ALA A 368 3.90 -1.37 6.74
CA ALA A 368 4.32 -2.71 7.14
C ALA A 368 3.20 -3.74 6.90
N VAL A 369 1.99 -3.45 7.39
CA VAL A 369 0.87 -4.38 7.37
C VAL A 369 0.39 -4.69 5.96
N ASN A 370 0.25 -3.67 5.10
CA ASN A 370 -0.29 -3.83 3.75
C ASN A 370 0.78 -4.13 2.67
N ALA A 371 2.01 -4.42 3.07
CA ALA A 371 3.10 -4.70 2.16
C ALA A 371 2.89 -5.98 1.30
N GLY A 372 1.91 -6.82 1.64
CA GLY A 372 1.59 -8.03 0.88
C GLY A 372 1.31 -7.77 -0.60
N GLY A 373 0.61 -6.69 -0.93
CA GLY A 373 0.36 -6.32 -2.31
C GLY A 373 1.61 -6.03 -3.13
N VAL A 374 2.54 -5.25 -2.60
CA VAL A 374 3.82 -4.95 -3.28
C VAL A 374 4.77 -6.14 -3.22
N ALA A 375 4.74 -6.95 -2.16
CA ALA A 375 5.51 -8.19 -2.07
C ALA A 375 5.11 -9.14 -3.20
N THR A 376 3.81 -9.37 -3.41
CA THR A 376 3.32 -10.22 -4.51
C THR A 376 3.64 -9.61 -5.88
N SER A 377 3.65 -8.28 -6.01
CA SER A 377 4.17 -7.63 -7.23
C SER A 377 5.65 -7.96 -7.48
N GLY A 378 6.49 -7.98 -6.46
CA GLY A 378 7.89 -8.42 -6.57
C GLY A 378 8.01 -9.91 -6.93
N LEU A 379 7.13 -10.76 -6.39
CA LEU A 379 7.05 -12.18 -6.79
C LEU A 379 6.61 -12.34 -8.25
N GLU A 380 5.71 -11.48 -8.75
CA GLU A 380 5.35 -11.43 -10.19
C GLU A 380 6.58 -11.08 -11.04
N MET A 381 7.37 -10.07 -10.64
CA MET A 381 8.62 -9.72 -11.32
C MET A 381 9.59 -10.92 -11.36
N THR A 382 9.74 -11.64 -10.25
CA THR A 382 10.59 -12.83 -10.17
C THR A 382 10.11 -13.93 -11.13
N GLN A 383 8.81 -14.24 -11.13
CA GLN A 383 8.22 -15.22 -12.05
C GLN A 383 8.44 -14.82 -13.51
N ASN A 384 8.30 -13.53 -13.84
CA ASN A 384 8.55 -13.03 -15.20
C ASN A 384 10.02 -13.16 -15.61
N SER A 385 10.96 -12.86 -14.72
CA SER A 385 12.41 -13.03 -14.98
C SER A 385 12.78 -14.48 -15.21
N MET A 386 12.19 -15.40 -14.45
CA MET A 386 12.39 -16.84 -14.60
C MET A 386 11.63 -17.46 -15.78
N ARG A 387 10.64 -16.74 -16.33
CA ARG A 387 9.65 -17.23 -17.31
C ARG A 387 8.87 -18.46 -16.84
N LEU A 388 8.55 -18.48 -15.55
CA LEU A 388 7.77 -19.51 -14.88
C LEU A 388 6.55 -18.89 -14.18
N SER A 389 5.52 -19.69 -13.98
CA SER A 389 4.38 -19.35 -13.15
C SER A 389 4.35 -20.27 -11.92
N TRP A 390 4.23 -19.68 -10.74
CA TRP A 390 4.06 -20.45 -9.50
C TRP A 390 2.59 -20.75 -9.25
N SER A 391 2.35 -21.87 -8.57
CA SER A 391 1.04 -22.22 -8.04
C SER A 391 0.60 -21.21 -6.95
N GLU A 392 -0.68 -21.21 -6.63
CA GLU A 392 -1.22 -20.39 -5.54
C GLU A 392 -0.52 -20.68 -4.22
N LYS A 393 -0.29 -21.97 -3.91
CA LYS A 393 0.42 -22.39 -2.70
C LYS A 393 1.85 -21.85 -2.63
N GLU A 394 2.60 -21.91 -3.72
CA GLU A 394 3.97 -21.39 -3.75
C GLU A 394 4.03 -19.87 -3.55
N VAL A 395 3.07 -19.14 -4.13
CA VAL A 395 2.98 -17.69 -3.92
C VAL A 395 2.60 -17.38 -2.48
N ASP A 396 1.63 -18.09 -1.90
CA ASP A 396 1.16 -17.88 -0.53
C ASP A 396 2.26 -18.17 0.51
N GLU A 397 2.99 -19.27 0.35
CA GLU A 397 4.13 -19.60 1.21
C GLU A 397 5.22 -18.51 1.19
N LYS A 398 5.54 -17.98 0.00
CA LYS A 398 6.51 -16.89 -0.15
C LYS A 398 5.98 -15.58 0.45
N LEU A 399 4.70 -15.27 0.25
CA LEU A 399 4.06 -14.11 0.86
C LEU A 399 4.10 -14.19 2.39
N HIS A 400 3.75 -15.35 2.95
CA HIS A 400 3.82 -15.59 4.40
C HIS A 400 5.24 -15.35 4.93
N TYR A 401 6.26 -15.92 4.28
CA TYR A 401 7.67 -15.72 4.66
C TYR A 401 8.07 -14.23 4.62
N ILE A 402 7.68 -13.51 3.57
CA ILE A 402 8.00 -12.08 3.43
C ILE A 402 7.34 -11.28 4.56
N MET A 403 6.05 -11.52 4.86
CA MET A 403 5.34 -10.80 5.91
C MET A 403 5.92 -11.09 7.30
N HIS A 404 6.35 -12.32 7.55
CA HIS A 404 7.08 -12.68 8.77
C HIS A 404 8.40 -11.89 8.87
N SER A 405 9.18 -11.84 7.80
CA SER A 405 10.44 -11.09 7.75
C SER A 405 10.24 -9.58 7.95
N ILE A 406 9.15 -9.01 7.42
CA ILE A 406 8.79 -7.60 7.66
C ILE A 406 8.51 -7.38 9.15
N HIS A 407 7.74 -8.26 9.77
CA HIS A 407 7.45 -8.18 11.20
C HIS A 407 8.74 -8.22 12.04
N GLU A 408 9.62 -9.20 11.80
CA GLU A 408 10.91 -9.31 12.50
C GLU A 408 11.76 -8.05 12.33
N ALA A 409 11.82 -7.48 11.12
CA ALA A 409 12.54 -6.25 10.85
C ALA A 409 11.98 -5.06 11.66
N CYS A 410 10.66 -4.94 11.76
CA CYS A 410 10.02 -3.90 12.56
C CYS A 410 10.30 -4.05 14.06
N VAL A 411 10.32 -5.28 14.58
CA VAL A 411 10.57 -5.55 16.00
C VAL A 411 12.02 -5.31 16.41
N LYS A 412 12.96 -5.59 15.51
CA LYS A 412 14.42 -5.58 15.77
C LYS A 412 14.93 -4.33 16.47
N TYR A 413 14.38 -3.16 16.15
CA TYR A 413 14.91 -1.86 16.61
C TYR A 413 14.11 -1.24 17.75
N VAL A 414 12.94 -1.79 18.12
CA VAL A 414 11.99 -1.04 18.97
C VAL A 414 11.37 -1.85 20.10
N LYS A 415 11.74 -3.12 20.29
CA LYS A 415 11.23 -3.92 21.41
C LYS A 415 11.72 -3.34 22.73
N GLN A 416 10.78 -2.92 23.58
CA GLN A 416 11.08 -2.35 24.89
C GLN A 416 11.19 -3.42 25.98
N PRO A 417 11.83 -3.14 27.13
CA PRO A 417 11.95 -4.08 28.25
C PRO A 417 10.60 -4.55 28.81
N ASP A 418 9.56 -3.72 28.72
CA ASP A 418 8.18 -4.05 29.13
C ASP A 418 7.42 -4.90 28.10
N GLY A 419 8.07 -5.28 27.00
CA GLY A 419 7.48 -6.07 25.91
C GLY A 419 6.68 -5.23 24.91
N TYR A 420 6.55 -3.93 25.08
CA TYR A 420 5.90 -3.06 24.11
C TYR A 420 6.73 -2.95 22.83
N ILE A 421 6.04 -2.93 21.69
CA ILE A 421 6.64 -2.79 20.35
C ILE A 421 5.96 -1.61 19.66
N ASP A 422 6.74 -0.56 19.41
CA ASP A 422 6.32 0.58 18.59
C ASP A 422 6.53 0.24 17.09
N TYR A 423 5.54 -0.37 16.47
CA TYR A 423 5.62 -0.77 15.06
C TYR A 423 5.72 0.42 14.09
N VAL A 424 5.22 1.60 14.47
CA VAL A 424 5.34 2.81 13.63
C VAL A 424 6.81 3.21 13.52
N LYS A 425 7.47 3.36 14.67
CA LYS A 425 8.90 3.66 14.74
C LYS A 425 9.73 2.52 14.14
N GLY A 426 9.36 1.27 14.42
CA GLY A 426 10.04 0.08 13.93
C GLY A 426 10.05 -0.04 12.40
N ALA A 427 8.92 0.18 11.76
CA ALA A 427 8.81 0.15 10.30
C ALA A 427 9.65 1.25 9.64
N ASN A 428 9.60 2.48 10.18
CA ASN A 428 10.38 3.59 9.67
C ASN A 428 11.89 3.34 9.80
N ILE A 429 12.36 2.90 10.95
CA ILE A 429 13.79 2.62 11.19
C ILE A 429 14.26 1.45 10.33
N ALA A 430 13.52 0.35 10.26
CA ALA A 430 13.92 -0.82 9.48
C ALA A 430 14.04 -0.51 7.99
N GLY A 431 13.05 0.19 7.41
CA GLY A 431 13.09 0.64 6.01
C GLY A 431 14.26 1.60 5.77
N PHE A 432 14.41 2.60 6.63
CA PHE A 432 15.51 3.58 6.55
C PHE A 432 16.87 2.91 6.59
N MET A 433 17.14 2.07 7.58
CA MET A 433 18.46 1.42 7.76
C MET A 433 18.84 0.55 6.58
N LYS A 434 17.87 -0.15 5.97
CA LYS A 434 18.16 -0.98 4.78
C LYS A 434 18.57 -0.11 3.59
N VAL A 435 17.84 0.97 3.32
CA VAL A 435 18.16 1.91 2.24
C VAL A 435 19.49 2.63 2.53
N ALA A 436 19.69 3.11 3.75
CA ALA A 436 20.91 3.78 4.19
C ALA A 436 22.15 2.92 3.98
N ASN A 437 22.11 1.67 4.45
CA ASN A 437 23.23 0.74 4.31
C ASN A 437 23.53 0.43 2.82
N ALA A 438 22.51 0.27 1.99
CA ALA A 438 22.70 0.07 0.55
C ALA A 438 23.35 1.30 -0.11
N MET A 439 22.84 2.51 0.18
CA MET A 439 23.41 3.77 -0.33
C MET A 439 24.87 3.97 0.12
N MET A 440 25.19 3.63 1.38
CA MET A 440 26.55 3.71 1.89
C MET A 440 27.50 2.71 1.22
N ALA A 441 27.03 1.47 1.00
CA ALA A 441 27.82 0.42 0.34
C ALA A 441 28.11 0.73 -1.14
N GLN A 442 27.16 1.39 -1.83
CA GLN A 442 27.28 1.76 -3.25
C GLN A 442 28.08 3.05 -3.48
N GLY A 443 28.35 3.81 -2.42
CA GLY A 443 29.14 5.05 -2.49
C GLY A 443 28.30 6.29 -2.84
N ILE A 444 28.98 7.26 -3.44
CA ILE A 444 28.36 8.54 -3.86
C ILE A 444 28.17 8.48 -5.37
N VAL A 445 26.99 8.13 -5.78
CA VAL A 445 26.57 7.97 -7.18
C VAL A 445 25.40 8.87 -7.50
#